data_bc3873cf8736878fcd43f89f7e9a26e1
#
_entry.id   bc3873cf8736878fcd43f89f7e9a26e1
#
_cell.length_a   1.000
_cell.length_b   1.000
_cell.length_c   1.000
_cell.angle_alpha   90.00
_cell.angle_beta   90.00
_cell.angle_gamma   90.00
#
_symmetry.space_group_name_H-M   'P 1'
#
loop_
_entity.id
_entity.type
_entity.pdbx_description
1 polymer ?
#
loop_
_entity_poly.entity_id
_entity_poly.type
_entity_poly.pdbx_seq_one_letter_code
_entity_poly.pdbx_strand_id
1 'polypeptide(L)'
;MLSMEKIKQPYWPALKLILSSLIVFSFYLKQSHIPDFSLLINIFDLTLIPMFVFIIGFITKNGTWKSWRDNLLAALVIYATFQTIDMIPLYYSGQFDLNTYLLFPQNGVWFFLATPIWQAFFLLLPSYIRHHKPILFSLLLVSILLSLLTKDYETKLSTFLAIIQYFPFFIIAYLVDQQTIAKLRSQSFVVIALISLLSIFILYYQYNINYIILTKLEGSLFFAKLIIYIISLLISFILSAGIIYLAPTTQKYASLANNALGVYLIHPIICFILLQGIIFFQLSLTLPMVFSLTVITISLALLLASIKLIHWFISPTFNIR
;
A
#
# COMPACT_ATOMS: atom_id res chain seq x y z
N MET A 1 -14.40 -30.86 7.50
CA MET A 1 -13.41 -29.91 8.10
C MET A 1 -12.78 -28.96 7.07
N LEU A 2 -12.44 -29.38 5.87
CA LEU A 2 -11.87 -28.53 4.81
C LEU A 2 -12.78 -27.38 4.30
N SER A 3 -14.10 -27.47 4.48
CA SER A 3 -15.05 -26.44 4.02
C SER A 3 -15.12 -25.20 4.90
N MET A 4 -14.89 -25.35 6.21
CA MET A 4 -14.94 -24.20 7.13
C MET A 4 -13.69 -23.32 7.07
N GLU A 5 -12.50 -23.89 6.80
CA GLU A 5 -11.28 -23.09 6.60
C GLU A 5 -11.33 -22.22 5.34
N LYS A 6 -11.92 -22.74 4.24
CA LYS A 6 -12.11 -21.96 3.01
C LYS A 6 -13.04 -20.76 3.18
N ILE A 7 -14.05 -20.86 4.04
CA ILE A 7 -15.05 -19.79 4.27
C ILE A 7 -14.43 -18.60 5.05
N LYS A 8 -13.40 -18.84 5.85
CA LYS A 8 -12.75 -17.82 6.70
C LYS A 8 -11.60 -17.07 6.01
N GLN A 9 -11.12 -17.56 4.87
CA GLN A 9 -10.04 -16.88 4.14
C GLN A 9 -10.56 -15.63 3.40
N PRO A 10 -9.81 -14.53 3.40
CA PRO A 10 -10.17 -13.36 2.61
C PRO A 10 -10.02 -13.67 1.12
N TYR A 11 -10.93 -13.11 0.31
CA TYR A 11 -10.76 -13.11 -1.13
C TYR A 11 -9.81 -11.96 -1.52
N TRP A 12 -8.52 -12.24 -1.63
CA TRP A 12 -7.47 -11.27 -1.84
C TRP A 12 -7.68 -10.32 -3.03
N PRO A 13 -8.17 -10.78 -4.21
CA PRO A 13 -8.46 -9.86 -5.31
C PRO A 13 -9.48 -8.79 -4.94
N ALA A 14 -10.57 -9.14 -4.25
CA ALA A 14 -11.57 -8.17 -3.82
C ALA A 14 -11.00 -7.20 -2.79
N LEU A 15 -10.16 -7.68 -1.87
CA LEU A 15 -9.49 -6.80 -0.91
C LEU A 15 -8.54 -5.82 -1.62
N LYS A 16 -7.77 -6.27 -2.61
CA LYS A 16 -6.92 -5.38 -3.43
C LYS A 16 -7.75 -4.31 -4.15
N LEU A 17 -8.92 -4.68 -4.69
CA LEU A 17 -9.81 -3.71 -5.33
C LEU A 17 -10.31 -2.65 -4.35
N ILE A 18 -10.75 -3.06 -3.16
CA ILE A 18 -11.18 -2.12 -2.10
C ILE A 18 -10.03 -1.17 -1.74
N LEU A 19 -8.83 -1.70 -1.51
CA LEU A 19 -7.66 -0.88 -1.19
C LEU A 19 -7.30 0.10 -2.31
N SER A 20 -7.31 -0.35 -3.57
CA SER A 20 -7.08 0.51 -4.73
C SER A 20 -8.13 1.63 -4.82
N SER A 21 -9.40 1.30 -4.54
CA SER A 21 -10.48 2.29 -4.50
C SER A 21 -10.29 3.32 -3.39
N LEU A 22 -9.84 2.89 -2.21
CA LEU A 22 -9.53 3.79 -1.10
C LEU A 22 -8.30 4.67 -1.39
N ILE A 23 -7.33 4.19 -2.16
CA ILE A 23 -6.20 5.01 -2.63
C ILE A 23 -6.70 6.13 -3.55
N VAL A 24 -7.58 5.83 -4.50
CA VAL A 24 -8.19 6.85 -5.37
C VAL A 24 -8.95 7.88 -4.54
N PHE A 25 -9.74 7.43 -3.58
CA PHE A 25 -10.49 8.32 -2.69
C PHE A 25 -9.56 9.20 -1.85
N SER A 26 -8.50 8.61 -1.25
CA SER A 26 -7.47 9.34 -0.51
C SER A 26 -6.76 10.38 -1.36
N PHE A 27 -6.51 10.07 -2.64
CA PHE A 27 -5.89 11.01 -3.58
C PHE A 27 -6.74 12.29 -3.73
N TYR A 28 -8.04 12.15 -4.02
CA TYR A 28 -8.92 13.31 -4.14
C TYR A 28 -9.13 14.05 -2.82
N LEU A 29 -9.20 13.33 -1.69
CA LEU A 29 -9.26 13.97 -0.37
C LEU A 29 -8.06 14.87 -0.10
N LYS A 30 -6.85 14.41 -0.42
CA LYS A 30 -5.62 15.20 -0.27
C LYS A 30 -5.65 16.48 -1.12
N GLN A 31 -6.22 16.40 -2.32
CA GLN A 31 -6.34 17.56 -3.23
C GLN A 31 -7.46 18.53 -2.83
N SER A 32 -8.44 18.08 -2.04
CA SER A 32 -9.55 18.94 -1.61
C SER A 32 -9.14 19.99 -0.57
N HIS A 33 -8.01 19.80 0.12
CA HIS A 33 -7.52 20.67 1.20
C HIS A 33 -8.56 20.95 2.30
N ILE A 34 -9.56 20.06 2.49
CA ILE A 34 -10.58 20.20 3.51
C ILE A 34 -9.99 19.76 4.87
N PRO A 35 -9.84 20.69 5.86
CA PRO A 35 -9.14 20.39 7.12
C PRO A 35 -9.77 19.25 7.92
N ASP A 36 -11.09 19.11 7.87
CA ASP A 36 -11.85 18.12 8.64
C ASP A 36 -11.51 16.67 8.27
N PHE A 37 -10.87 16.44 7.11
CA PHE A 37 -10.49 15.09 6.66
C PHE A 37 -9.03 14.71 6.91
N SER A 38 -8.27 15.57 7.58
CA SER A 38 -6.86 15.29 7.90
C SER A 38 -6.67 13.99 8.69
N LEU A 39 -7.58 13.69 9.63
CA LEU A 39 -7.59 12.43 10.37
C LEU A 39 -7.78 11.22 9.45
N LEU A 40 -8.74 11.29 8.53
CA LEU A 40 -9.04 10.20 7.59
C LEU A 40 -7.87 9.97 6.62
N ILE A 41 -7.25 11.04 6.13
CA ILE A 41 -6.04 10.97 5.30
C ILE A 41 -4.91 10.26 6.05
N ASN A 42 -4.68 10.61 7.32
CA ASN A 42 -3.66 9.95 8.15
C ASN A 42 -3.94 8.46 8.36
N ILE A 43 -5.21 8.06 8.55
CA ILE A 43 -5.61 6.65 8.63
C ILE A 43 -5.26 5.94 7.32
N PHE A 44 -5.56 6.52 6.17
CA PHE A 44 -5.23 5.95 4.87
C PHE A 44 -3.72 5.83 4.65
N ASP A 45 -2.94 6.84 4.99
CA ASP A 45 -1.48 6.82 4.85
C ASP A 45 -0.83 5.75 5.74
N LEU A 46 -1.38 5.52 6.93
CA LEU A 46 -0.90 4.47 7.83
C LEU A 46 -1.34 3.05 7.44
N THR A 47 -2.36 2.89 6.57
CA THR A 47 -2.95 1.55 6.34
C THR A 47 -2.83 1.05 4.92
N LEU A 48 -3.05 1.89 3.91
CA LEU A 48 -3.25 1.41 2.55
C LEU A 48 -1.98 0.78 1.96
N ILE A 49 -0.86 1.50 1.98
CA ILE A 49 0.41 0.98 1.45
C ILE A 49 0.93 -0.20 2.29
N PRO A 50 1.02 -0.12 3.64
CA PRO A 50 1.38 -1.26 4.48
C PRO A 50 0.57 -2.52 4.18
N MET A 51 -0.73 -2.36 3.96
CA MET A 51 -1.61 -3.48 3.66
C MET A 51 -1.33 -4.11 2.29
N PHE A 52 -1.05 -3.30 1.26
CA PHE A 52 -0.61 -3.82 -0.05
C PHE A 52 0.69 -4.60 0.07
N VAL A 53 1.67 -4.07 0.79
CA VAL A 53 2.96 -4.74 1.01
C VAL A 53 2.77 -6.07 1.74
N PHE A 54 1.92 -6.09 2.78
CA PHE A 54 1.57 -7.31 3.50
C PHE A 54 0.92 -8.35 2.58
N ILE A 55 -0.09 -7.95 1.78
CA ILE A 55 -0.79 -8.87 0.87
C ILE A 55 0.19 -9.51 -0.12
N ILE A 56 1.06 -8.71 -0.74
CA ILE A 56 2.03 -9.22 -1.71
C ILE A 56 3.01 -10.17 -1.02
N GLY A 57 3.57 -9.80 0.13
CA GLY A 57 4.45 -10.68 0.91
C GLY A 57 3.77 -12.00 1.27
N PHE A 58 2.50 -11.95 1.68
CA PHE A 58 1.73 -13.13 2.06
C PHE A 58 1.45 -14.07 0.88
N ILE A 59 1.10 -13.52 -0.28
CA ILE A 59 0.80 -14.32 -1.49
C ILE A 59 2.09 -14.93 -2.06
N THR A 60 3.20 -14.22 -1.99
CA THR A 60 4.46 -14.58 -2.66
C THR A 60 5.46 -15.33 -1.79
N LYS A 61 5.19 -15.51 -0.49
CA LYS A 61 6.13 -16.12 0.47
C LYS A 61 6.62 -17.53 0.11
N ASN A 62 5.83 -18.30 -0.67
CA ASN A 62 6.18 -19.62 -1.13
C ASN A 62 6.69 -19.63 -2.60
N GLY A 63 7.09 -18.46 -3.11
CA GLY A 63 7.61 -18.30 -4.45
C GLY A 63 8.92 -19.05 -4.69
N THR A 64 9.19 -19.34 -5.96
CA THR A 64 10.43 -19.97 -6.46
C THR A 64 11.23 -18.96 -7.29
N TRP A 65 12.49 -19.26 -7.59
CA TRP A 65 13.31 -18.44 -8.47
C TRP A 65 12.70 -18.26 -9.86
N LYS A 66 12.01 -19.29 -10.38
CA LYS A 66 11.28 -19.19 -11.64
C LYS A 66 10.16 -18.17 -11.55
N SER A 67 9.30 -18.27 -10.53
CA SER A 67 8.20 -17.31 -10.34
C SER A 67 8.72 -15.90 -10.05
N TRP A 68 9.85 -15.77 -9.34
CA TRP A 68 10.50 -14.48 -9.10
C TRP A 68 10.96 -13.81 -10.39
N ARG A 69 11.64 -14.56 -11.27
CA ARG A 69 12.09 -14.05 -12.57
C ARG A 69 10.92 -13.53 -13.41
N ASP A 70 9.83 -14.29 -13.47
CA ASP A 70 8.66 -13.92 -14.24
C ASP A 70 7.98 -12.67 -13.63
N ASN A 71 7.92 -12.57 -12.30
CA ASN A 71 7.45 -11.40 -11.58
C ASN A 71 8.37 -10.17 -11.78
N LEU A 72 9.69 -10.35 -11.81
CA LEU A 72 10.64 -9.27 -12.06
C LEU A 72 10.45 -8.68 -13.47
N LEU A 73 10.34 -9.52 -14.49
CA LEU A 73 10.11 -9.07 -15.86
C LEU A 73 8.78 -8.32 -15.98
N ALA A 74 7.72 -8.85 -15.36
CA ALA A 74 6.43 -8.17 -15.31
C ALA A 74 6.54 -6.81 -14.60
N ALA A 75 7.21 -6.77 -13.45
CA ALA A 75 7.42 -5.54 -12.69
C ALA A 75 8.20 -4.47 -13.47
N LEU A 76 9.22 -4.86 -14.23
CA LEU A 76 9.99 -3.94 -15.08
C LEU A 76 9.15 -3.35 -16.21
N VAL A 77 8.30 -4.16 -16.86
CA VAL A 77 7.39 -3.66 -17.91
C VAL A 77 6.36 -2.71 -17.32
N ILE A 78 5.74 -3.08 -16.19
CA ILE A 78 4.78 -2.23 -15.47
C ILE A 78 5.47 -0.91 -15.09
N TYR A 79 6.65 -1.00 -14.47
CA TYR A 79 7.41 0.18 -14.07
C TYR A 79 7.70 1.11 -15.25
N ALA A 80 8.29 0.60 -16.32
CA ALA A 80 8.63 1.41 -17.50
C ALA A 80 7.40 2.08 -18.10
N THR A 81 6.29 1.33 -18.25
CA THR A 81 5.06 1.83 -18.85
C THR A 81 4.43 2.93 -17.99
N PHE A 82 4.20 2.65 -16.71
CA PHE A 82 3.46 3.59 -15.85
C PHE A 82 4.32 4.73 -15.34
N GLN A 83 5.64 4.56 -15.21
CA GLN A 83 6.56 5.66 -15.00
C GLN A 83 6.47 6.68 -16.15
N THR A 84 6.44 6.18 -17.40
CA THR A 84 6.30 7.05 -18.59
C THR A 84 4.95 7.79 -18.57
N ILE A 85 3.86 7.11 -18.26
CA ILE A 85 2.53 7.70 -18.18
C ILE A 85 2.46 8.75 -17.05
N ASP A 86 3.02 8.45 -15.89
CA ASP A 86 3.00 9.34 -14.72
C ASP A 86 3.90 10.58 -14.89
N MET A 87 4.82 10.58 -15.87
CA MET A 87 5.60 11.76 -16.22
C MET A 87 4.85 12.75 -17.14
N ILE A 88 3.74 12.34 -17.74
CA ILE A 88 2.94 13.21 -18.62
C ILE A 88 2.51 14.51 -17.92
N PRO A 89 1.96 14.50 -16.70
CA PRO A 89 1.64 15.73 -15.97
C PRO A 89 2.83 16.67 -15.78
N LEU A 90 4.00 16.13 -15.46
CA LEU A 90 5.22 16.91 -15.26
C LEU A 90 5.73 17.53 -16.57
N TYR A 91 5.57 16.82 -17.67
CA TYR A 91 5.89 17.34 -18.99
C TYR A 91 5.02 18.55 -19.35
N TYR A 92 3.70 18.43 -19.17
CA TYR A 92 2.77 19.53 -19.46
C TYR A 92 2.93 20.74 -18.53
N SER A 93 3.37 20.52 -17.28
CA SER A 93 3.68 21.62 -16.35
C SER A 93 5.06 22.25 -16.57
N GLY A 94 5.84 21.79 -17.52
CA GLY A 94 7.22 22.26 -17.77
C GLY A 94 8.24 21.83 -16.70
N GLN A 95 7.89 20.87 -15.86
CA GLN A 95 8.73 20.36 -14.76
C GLN A 95 9.39 19.01 -15.10
N PHE A 96 9.32 18.60 -16.37
CA PHE A 96 9.96 17.36 -16.82
C PHE A 96 11.49 17.48 -16.70
N ASP A 97 12.08 16.50 -16.02
CA ASP A 97 13.53 16.32 -15.91
C ASP A 97 13.87 14.85 -16.16
N LEU A 98 14.85 14.62 -17.05
CA LEU A 98 15.26 13.27 -17.43
C LEU A 98 15.83 12.48 -16.23
N ASN A 99 16.55 13.15 -15.32
CA ASN A 99 17.07 12.48 -14.12
C ASN A 99 15.91 12.05 -13.21
N THR A 100 14.89 12.88 -13.07
CA THR A 100 13.66 12.53 -12.33
C THR A 100 12.96 11.34 -12.98
N TYR A 101 12.84 11.30 -14.30
CA TYR A 101 12.25 10.17 -15.02
C TYR A 101 13.03 8.86 -14.79
N LEU A 102 14.35 8.90 -14.89
CA LEU A 102 15.18 7.68 -14.82
C LEU A 102 15.38 7.17 -13.38
N LEU A 103 15.50 8.09 -12.42
CA LEU A 103 15.97 7.75 -11.07
C LEU A 103 14.88 7.78 -10.00
N PHE A 104 13.77 8.49 -10.23
CA PHE A 104 12.77 8.71 -9.17
C PHE A 104 11.39 8.21 -9.59
N PRO A 105 10.97 7.02 -9.11
CA PRO A 105 9.64 6.49 -9.35
C PRO A 105 8.56 7.48 -8.94
N GLN A 106 7.61 7.76 -9.81
CA GLN A 106 6.49 8.64 -9.54
C GLN A 106 5.31 7.85 -8.93
N ASN A 107 4.44 8.55 -8.20
CA ASN A 107 3.25 7.98 -7.58
C ASN A 107 3.54 6.65 -6.86
N GLY A 108 2.80 5.61 -7.12
CA GLY A 108 2.97 4.29 -6.49
C GLY A 108 3.85 3.30 -7.27
N VAL A 109 4.52 3.73 -8.36
CA VAL A 109 5.23 2.81 -9.26
C VAL A 109 6.48 2.17 -8.60
N TRP A 110 7.08 2.84 -7.60
CA TRP A 110 8.17 2.31 -6.78
C TRP A 110 7.86 0.92 -6.19
N PHE A 111 6.59 0.66 -5.88
CA PHE A 111 6.14 -0.59 -5.29
C PHE A 111 6.44 -1.80 -6.18
N PHE A 112 6.41 -1.64 -7.49
CA PHE A 112 6.73 -2.71 -8.45
C PHE A 112 8.23 -3.02 -8.49
N LEU A 113 9.09 -2.06 -8.22
CA LEU A 113 10.52 -2.33 -8.04
C LEU A 113 10.80 -2.96 -6.67
N ALA A 114 10.11 -2.52 -5.63
CA ALA A 114 10.28 -3.03 -4.27
C ALA A 114 9.92 -4.52 -4.16
N THR A 115 8.83 -4.94 -4.79
CA THR A 115 8.31 -6.31 -4.69
C THR A 115 9.34 -7.37 -5.08
N PRO A 116 9.98 -7.35 -6.28
CA PRO A 116 10.99 -8.33 -6.63
C PRO A 116 12.26 -8.24 -5.77
N ILE A 117 12.63 -7.05 -5.27
CA ILE A 117 13.76 -6.87 -4.34
C ILE A 117 13.49 -7.61 -3.04
N TRP A 118 12.32 -7.41 -2.43
CA TRP A 118 11.94 -8.11 -1.20
C TRP A 118 11.84 -9.63 -1.40
N GLN A 119 11.28 -10.08 -2.52
CA GLN A 119 11.21 -11.51 -2.86
C GLN A 119 12.60 -12.10 -3.03
N ALA A 120 13.51 -11.43 -3.77
CA ALA A 120 14.89 -11.88 -3.96
C ALA A 120 15.62 -12.01 -2.62
N PHE A 121 15.47 -11.02 -1.73
CA PHE A 121 16.05 -11.08 -0.40
C PHE A 121 15.67 -12.39 0.34
N PHE A 122 14.38 -12.73 0.35
CA PHE A 122 13.93 -13.96 0.99
C PHE A 122 14.36 -15.24 0.24
N LEU A 123 14.42 -15.20 -1.10
CA LEU A 123 14.89 -16.35 -1.88
C LEU A 123 16.38 -16.64 -1.71
N LEU A 124 17.19 -15.63 -1.42
CA LEU A 124 18.60 -15.77 -1.10
C LEU A 124 18.82 -16.40 0.29
N LEU A 125 17.86 -16.25 1.21
CA LEU A 125 17.95 -16.90 2.51
C LEU A 125 17.75 -18.42 2.38
N PRO A 126 18.52 -19.24 3.09
CA PRO A 126 18.28 -20.69 3.19
C PRO A 126 16.86 -21.00 3.64
N SER A 127 16.30 -22.11 3.15
CA SER A 127 14.90 -22.46 3.42
C SER A 127 14.57 -22.57 4.92
N TYR A 128 15.52 -23.07 5.72
CA TYR A 128 15.36 -23.19 7.17
C TYR A 128 15.23 -21.81 7.85
N ILE A 129 15.93 -20.79 7.36
CA ILE A 129 15.84 -19.40 7.88
C ILE A 129 14.50 -18.78 7.54
N ARG A 130 14.03 -18.98 6.29
CA ARG A 130 12.75 -18.40 5.80
C ARG A 130 11.53 -18.83 6.61
N HIS A 131 11.59 -20.00 7.26
CA HIS A 131 10.48 -20.53 8.05
C HIS A 131 10.73 -20.51 9.56
N HIS A 132 11.90 -20.02 9.99
CA HIS A 132 12.26 -19.96 11.41
C HIS A 132 11.77 -18.67 12.05
N LYS A 133 10.62 -18.73 12.74
CA LYS A 133 9.94 -17.56 13.32
C LYS A 133 10.83 -16.68 14.20
N PRO A 134 11.71 -17.20 15.10
CA PRO A 134 12.63 -16.36 15.89
C PRO A 134 13.58 -15.54 15.03
N ILE A 135 14.15 -16.11 13.97
CA ILE A 135 15.06 -15.38 13.05
C ILE A 135 14.29 -14.31 12.28
N LEU A 136 13.09 -14.64 11.78
CA LEU A 136 12.23 -13.64 11.11
C LEU A 136 11.84 -12.51 12.07
N PHE A 137 11.63 -12.79 13.34
CA PHE A 137 11.36 -11.77 14.35
C PHE A 137 12.56 -10.86 14.57
N SER A 138 13.78 -11.41 14.68
CA SER A 138 15.01 -10.62 14.76
C SER A 138 15.20 -9.74 13.51
N LEU A 139 14.94 -10.32 12.32
CA LEU A 139 14.98 -9.57 11.06
C LEU A 139 13.94 -8.43 11.04
N LEU A 140 12.75 -8.66 11.60
CA LEU A 140 11.72 -7.63 11.74
C LEU A 140 12.23 -6.47 12.62
N LEU A 141 12.85 -6.75 13.76
CA LEU A 141 13.41 -5.71 14.64
C LEU A 141 14.48 -4.88 13.92
N VAL A 142 15.40 -5.53 13.21
CA VAL A 142 16.43 -4.84 12.41
C VAL A 142 15.78 -3.98 11.32
N SER A 143 14.77 -4.51 10.62
CA SER A 143 14.08 -3.76 9.58
C SER A 143 13.30 -2.55 10.11
N ILE A 144 12.75 -2.63 11.32
CA ILE A 144 12.11 -1.51 12.02
C ILE A 144 13.12 -0.40 12.30
N LEU A 145 14.31 -0.74 12.80
CA LEU A 145 15.37 0.23 13.05
C LEU A 145 15.88 0.89 11.76
N LEU A 146 16.09 0.11 10.70
CA LEU A 146 16.48 0.64 9.39
C LEU A 146 15.40 1.56 8.81
N SER A 147 14.14 1.19 8.95
CA SER A 147 13.00 2.01 8.50
C SER A 147 12.94 3.34 9.25
N LEU A 148 13.17 3.34 10.57
CA LEU A 148 13.25 4.56 11.37
C LEU A 148 14.37 5.49 10.88
N LEU A 149 15.57 4.93 10.65
CA LEU A 149 16.73 5.72 10.20
C LEU A 149 16.51 6.35 8.81
N THR A 150 15.70 5.73 7.96
CA THR A 150 15.43 6.24 6.60
C THR A 150 14.29 7.24 6.55
N LYS A 151 13.44 7.33 7.58
CA LYS A 151 12.23 8.18 7.58
C LYS A 151 12.54 9.68 7.58
N ASP A 152 13.67 10.10 8.13
CA ASP A 152 14.05 11.51 8.21
C ASP A 152 14.65 12.06 6.91
N TYR A 153 14.93 11.21 5.94
CA TYR A 153 15.48 11.63 4.66
C TYR A 153 14.36 12.01 3.68
N GLU A 154 13.80 13.21 3.85
CA GLU A 154 12.88 13.83 2.89
C GLU A 154 13.65 14.39 1.68
N THR A 155 14.24 13.52 0.90
CA THR A 155 14.97 13.86 -0.32
C THR A 155 14.27 13.22 -1.53
N LYS A 156 14.74 13.57 -2.75
CA LYS A 156 14.33 12.84 -3.96
C LYS A 156 14.55 11.33 -3.85
N LEU A 157 15.50 10.88 -3.02
CA LEU A 157 15.72 9.46 -2.69
C LEU A 157 14.60 8.82 -1.84
N SER A 158 13.68 9.62 -1.28
CA SER A 158 12.61 9.10 -0.40
C SER A 158 11.80 7.97 -1.03
N THR A 159 11.59 8.00 -2.35
CA THR A 159 10.84 6.97 -3.07
C THR A 159 11.57 5.62 -3.07
N PHE A 160 12.91 5.60 -3.21
CA PHE A 160 13.70 4.37 -3.06
C PHE A 160 13.79 3.94 -1.59
N LEU A 161 13.88 4.90 -0.67
CA LEU A 161 13.89 4.61 0.76
C LEU A 161 12.57 3.97 1.22
N ALA A 162 11.47 4.18 0.51
CA ALA A 162 10.21 3.49 0.74
C ALA A 162 10.36 1.96 0.69
N ILE A 163 11.30 1.42 -0.11
CA ILE A 163 11.61 -0.01 -0.13
C ILE A 163 12.07 -0.49 1.27
N ILE A 164 12.88 0.31 1.96
CA ILE A 164 13.35 0.00 3.32
C ILE A 164 12.24 0.29 4.34
N GLN A 165 11.54 1.41 4.20
CA GLN A 165 10.50 1.86 5.13
C GLN A 165 9.32 0.89 5.24
N TYR A 166 8.94 0.25 4.15
CA TYR A 166 7.82 -0.70 4.12
C TYR A 166 8.23 -2.17 4.25
N PHE A 167 9.54 -2.47 4.29
CA PHE A 167 10.04 -3.83 4.43
C PHE A 167 9.55 -4.55 5.70
N PRO A 168 9.36 -3.90 6.87
CA PRO A 168 8.78 -4.54 8.05
C PRO A 168 7.44 -5.24 7.77
N PHE A 169 6.56 -4.63 6.97
CA PHE A 169 5.25 -5.21 6.63
C PHE A 169 5.36 -6.43 5.73
N PHE A 170 6.38 -6.46 4.87
CA PHE A 170 6.68 -7.64 4.06
C PHE A 170 7.18 -8.81 4.93
N ILE A 171 8.02 -8.55 5.93
CA ILE A 171 8.50 -9.56 6.89
C ILE A 171 7.35 -10.09 7.75
N ILE A 172 6.45 -9.21 8.21
CA ILE A 172 5.26 -9.62 8.97
C ILE A 172 4.41 -10.61 8.17
N ALA A 173 4.29 -10.42 6.86
CA ALA A 173 3.59 -11.35 5.98
C ALA A 173 4.20 -12.76 5.98
N TYR A 174 5.51 -12.89 6.15
CA TYR A 174 6.18 -14.19 6.29
C TYR A 174 5.95 -14.83 7.66
N LEU A 175 5.82 -14.01 8.72
CA LEU A 175 5.53 -14.50 10.08
C LEU A 175 4.09 -15.01 10.23
N VAL A 176 3.15 -14.45 9.47
CA VAL A 176 1.73 -14.78 9.53
C VAL A 176 1.42 -15.97 8.61
N ASP A 177 0.72 -16.98 9.12
CA ASP A 177 0.22 -18.12 8.36
C ASP A 177 -1.30 -18.04 8.10
N GLN A 178 -1.80 -18.95 7.24
CA GLN A 178 -3.22 -18.99 6.91
C GLN A 178 -4.12 -19.29 8.13
N GLN A 179 -3.62 -20.08 9.07
CA GLN A 179 -4.35 -20.42 10.30
C GLN A 179 -4.51 -19.18 11.18
N THR A 180 -3.47 -18.36 11.30
CA THR A 180 -3.51 -17.10 12.02
C THR A 180 -4.56 -16.15 11.45
N ILE A 181 -4.64 -16.02 10.11
CA ILE A 181 -5.66 -15.20 9.45
C ILE A 181 -7.06 -15.77 9.69
N ALA A 182 -7.24 -17.08 9.57
CA ALA A 182 -8.54 -17.72 9.83
C ALA A 182 -8.97 -17.54 11.29
N LYS A 183 -8.04 -17.65 12.24
CA LYS A 183 -8.28 -17.41 13.66
C LYS A 183 -8.65 -15.95 13.93
N LEU A 184 -7.91 -15.00 13.37
CA LEU A 184 -8.24 -13.57 13.46
C LEU A 184 -9.68 -13.31 13.02
N ARG A 185 -10.10 -13.84 11.88
CA ARG A 185 -11.43 -13.64 11.30
C ARG A 185 -12.56 -14.38 12.06
N SER A 186 -12.23 -15.33 12.92
CA SER A 186 -13.23 -16.06 13.72
C SER A 186 -13.55 -15.42 15.06
N GLN A 187 -12.81 -14.40 15.50
CA GLN A 187 -12.89 -13.85 16.84
C GLN A 187 -13.61 -12.51 16.85
N SER A 188 -14.80 -12.46 17.45
CA SER A 188 -15.61 -11.24 17.55
C SER A 188 -14.98 -10.12 18.38
N PHE A 189 -14.04 -10.43 19.31
CA PHE A 189 -13.36 -9.39 20.10
C PHE A 189 -12.47 -8.47 19.23
N VAL A 190 -12.10 -8.92 18.03
CA VAL A 190 -11.32 -8.10 17.08
C VAL A 190 -12.08 -6.82 16.71
N VAL A 191 -13.40 -6.88 16.58
CA VAL A 191 -14.23 -5.69 16.32
C VAL A 191 -14.11 -4.69 17.47
N ILE A 192 -14.22 -5.19 18.72
CA ILE A 192 -14.10 -4.34 19.91
C ILE A 192 -12.70 -3.72 19.99
N ALA A 193 -11.66 -4.53 19.75
CA ALA A 193 -10.29 -4.05 19.72
C ALA A 193 -10.08 -2.96 18.66
N LEU A 194 -10.66 -3.13 17.47
CA LEU A 194 -10.59 -2.15 16.39
C LEU A 194 -11.27 -0.83 16.75
N ILE A 195 -12.47 -0.89 17.30
CA ILE A 195 -13.22 0.31 17.74
C ILE A 195 -12.42 1.03 18.85
N SER A 196 -11.89 0.29 19.83
CA SER A 196 -11.09 0.86 20.92
C SER A 196 -9.84 1.55 20.37
N LEU A 197 -9.17 0.94 19.41
CA LEU A 197 -7.95 1.50 18.81
C LEU A 197 -8.22 2.70 17.92
N LEU A 198 -9.30 2.67 17.15
CA LEU A 198 -9.72 3.83 16.38
C LEU A 198 -10.00 5.00 17.32
N SER A 199 -10.65 4.73 18.47
CA SER A 199 -10.89 5.74 19.50
C SER A 199 -9.59 6.29 20.09
N ILE A 200 -8.63 5.42 20.43
CA ILE A 200 -7.30 5.82 20.91
C ILE A 200 -6.56 6.62 19.86
N PHE A 201 -6.64 6.23 18.58
CA PHE A 201 -6.00 6.97 17.49
C PHE A 201 -6.59 8.37 17.31
N ILE A 202 -7.93 8.50 17.41
CA ILE A 202 -8.61 9.79 17.35
C ILE A 202 -8.13 10.69 18.50
N LEU A 203 -8.08 10.16 19.72
CA LEU A 203 -7.57 10.89 20.89
C LEU A 203 -6.09 11.26 20.72
N TYR A 204 -5.27 10.32 20.27
CA TYR A 204 -3.84 10.55 19.99
C TYR A 204 -3.64 11.72 19.02
N TYR A 205 -4.42 11.76 17.95
CA TYR A 205 -4.36 12.83 16.96
C TYR A 205 -4.89 14.16 17.49
N GLN A 206 -6.04 14.13 18.19
CA GLN A 206 -6.70 15.33 18.74
C GLN A 206 -5.82 16.04 19.78
N TYR A 207 -5.11 15.29 20.61
CA TYR A 207 -4.22 15.86 21.63
C TYR A 207 -2.79 16.09 21.17
N ASN A 208 -2.49 15.98 19.87
CA ASN A 208 -1.13 16.18 19.34
C ASN A 208 -0.03 15.44 20.14
N ILE A 209 -0.27 14.18 20.47
CA ILE A 209 0.60 13.41 21.37
C ILE A 209 2.03 13.33 20.82
N ASN A 210 2.22 13.35 19.49
CA ASN A 210 3.55 13.44 18.89
C ASN A 210 4.31 14.68 19.37
N TYR A 211 3.64 15.84 19.39
CA TYR A 211 4.23 17.08 19.88
C TYR A 211 4.58 16.98 21.36
N ILE A 212 3.69 16.40 22.18
CA ILE A 212 3.93 16.20 23.62
C ILE A 212 5.12 15.28 23.86
N ILE A 213 5.26 14.19 23.07
CA ILE A 213 6.41 13.28 23.19
C ILE A 213 7.71 14.00 22.81
N LEU A 214 7.70 14.74 21.70
CA LEU A 214 8.87 15.48 21.24
C LEU A 214 9.31 16.53 22.27
N THR A 215 8.40 17.30 22.83
CA THR A 215 8.72 18.35 23.80
C THR A 215 9.17 17.79 25.15
N LYS A 216 8.59 16.67 25.61
CA LYS A 216 9.01 16.05 26.88
C LYS A 216 10.31 15.27 26.81
N LEU A 217 10.73 14.83 25.61
CA LEU A 217 11.96 14.07 25.38
C LEU A 217 13.02 14.88 24.62
N GLU A 218 13.02 16.22 24.76
CA GLU A 218 13.96 17.12 24.09
C GLU A 218 15.44 16.72 24.25
N GLY A 219 15.83 16.10 25.39
CA GLY A 219 17.19 15.60 25.63
C GLY A 219 17.54 14.32 24.85
N SER A 220 16.58 13.67 24.16
CA SER A 220 16.80 12.39 23.48
C SER A 220 15.88 12.23 22.24
N LEU A 221 16.10 13.12 21.27
CA LEU A 221 15.31 13.19 20.03
C LEU A 221 15.17 11.84 19.32
N PHE A 222 16.22 11.01 19.33
CA PHE A 222 16.19 9.67 18.74
C PHE A 222 15.14 8.77 19.42
N PHE A 223 15.10 8.75 20.77
CA PHE A 223 14.12 7.94 21.49
C PHE A 223 12.69 8.45 21.29
N ALA A 224 12.49 9.77 21.23
CA ALA A 224 11.19 10.35 20.92
C ALA A 224 10.67 9.89 19.53
N LYS A 225 11.51 9.98 18.50
CA LYS A 225 11.20 9.50 17.15
C LYS A 225 10.95 8.00 17.10
N LEU A 226 11.73 7.20 17.83
CA LEU A 226 11.56 5.76 17.94
C LEU A 226 10.19 5.40 18.54
N ILE A 227 9.81 6.06 19.63
CA ILE A 227 8.50 5.83 20.28
C ILE A 227 7.35 6.19 19.33
N ILE A 228 7.41 7.35 18.70
CA ILE A 228 6.38 7.80 17.72
C ILE A 228 6.28 6.80 16.57
N TYR A 229 7.41 6.33 16.07
CA TYR A 229 7.45 5.37 14.98
C TYR A 229 6.86 4.01 15.38
N ILE A 230 7.21 3.48 16.56
CA ILE A 230 6.64 2.23 17.08
C ILE A 230 5.13 2.36 17.26
N ILE A 231 4.64 3.47 17.82
CA ILE A 231 3.19 3.71 17.96
C ILE A 231 2.51 3.72 16.58
N SER A 232 3.08 4.42 15.60
CA SER A 232 2.56 4.47 14.22
C SER A 232 2.51 3.08 13.58
N LEU A 233 3.56 2.26 13.76
CA LEU A 233 3.59 0.87 13.28
C LEU A 233 2.51 0.00 13.94
N LEU A 234 2.34 0.11 15.26
CA LEU A 234 1.30 -0.64 15.99
C LEU A 234 -0.10 -0.24 15.49
N ILE A 235 -0.37 1.04 15.33
CA ILE A 235 -1.64 1.54 14.79
C ILE A 235 -1.85 0.99 13.38
N SER A 236 -0.86 1.11 12.50
CA SER A 236 -0.92 0.59 11.14
C SER A 236 -1.20 -0.91 11.09
N PHE A 237 -0.51 -1.68 11.94
CA PHE A 237 -0.69 -3.13 12.03
C PHE A 237 -2.11 -3.51 12.47
N ILE A 238 -2.66 -2.82 13.45
CA ILE A 238 -3.98 -3.14 14.00
C ILE A 238 -5.09 -2.71 13.04
N LEU A 239 -4.97 -1.54 12.42
CA LEU A 239 -5.89 -1.11 11.37
C LEU A 239 -5.86 -2.10 10.17
N SER A 240 -4.69 -2.56 9.78
CA SER A 240 -4.52 -3.59 8.75
C SER A 240 -5.18 -4.92 9.12
N ALA A 241 -5.04 -5.36 10.38
CA ALA A 241 -5.73 -6.54 10.89
C ALA A 241 -7.25 -6.39 10.82
N GLY A 242 -7.78 -5.20 11.07
CA GLY A 242 -9.18 -4.88 10.91
C GLY A 242 -9.68 -4.96 9.48
N ILE A 243 -8.90 -4.46 8.54
CA ILE A 243 -9.20 -4.57 7.11
C ILE A 243 -9.24 -6.05 6.70
N ILE A 244 -8.30 -6.88 7.18
CA ILE A 244 -8.32 -8.33 6.92
C ILE A 244 -9.55 -8.99 7.54
N TYR A 245 -9.95 -8.59 8.75
CA TYR A 245 -11.15 -9.10 9.41
C TYR A 245 -12.40 -8.81 8.58
N LEU A 246 -12.54 -7.59 8.07
CA LEU A 246 -13.67 -7.14 7.27
C LEU A 246 -13.63 -7.57 5.81
N ALA A 247 -12.49 -8.12 5.34
CA ALA A 247 -12.30 -8.48 3.95
C ALA A 247 -13.38 -9.47 3.46
N PRO A 248 -13.96 -9.28 2.26
CA PRO A 248 -14.97 -10.15 1.73
C PRO A 248 -14.43 -11.56 1.47
N THR A 249 -15.29 -12.56 1.61
CA THR A 249 -14.99 -13.97 1.28
C THR A 249 -15.59 -14.38 -0.08
N THR A 250 -16.46 -13.55 -0.63
CA THR A 250 -17.20 -13.86 -1.85
C THR A 250 -16.38 -13.65 -3.11
N GLN A 251 -16.58 -14.53 -4.07
CA GLN A 251 -16.01 -14.44 -5.42
C GLN A 251 -17.00 -13.87 -6.44
N LYS A 252 -18.16 -13.36 -5.97
CA LYS A 252 -19.24 -12.89 -6.85
C LYS A 252 -18.80 -11.86 -7.90
N TYR A 253 -17.80 -11.02 -7.54
CA TYR A 253 -17.26 -9.98 -8.41
C TYR A 253 -15.80 -10.26 -8.82
N ALA A 254 -15.46 -11.52 -9.05
CA ALA A 254 -14.09 -11.94 -9.34
C ALA A 254 -13.51 -11.24 -10.58
N SER A 255 -14.29 -11.03 -11.63
CA SER A 255 -13.86 -10.36 -12.87
C SER A 255 -13.42 -8.91 -12.63
N LEU A 256 -14.17 -8.16 -11.81
CA LEU A 256 -13.80 -6.79 -11.43
C LEU A 256 -12.60 -6.79 -10.48
N ALA A 257 -12.60 -7.71 -9.52
CA ALA A 257 -11.54 -7.82 -8.52
C ALA A 257 -10.17 -8.18 -9.13
N ASN A 258 -10.15 -8.95 -10.20
CA ASN A 258 -8.92 -9.27 -10.94
C ASN A 258 -8.29 -8.04 -11.62
N ASN A 259 -9.08 -7.01 -11.91
CA ASN A 259 -8.61 -5.75 -12.49
C ASN A 259 -8.20 -4.70 -11.43
N ALA A 260 -8.13 -5.07 -10.15
CA ALA A 260 -7.74 -4.18 -9.05
C ALA A 260 -6.40 -3.48 -9.29
N LEU A 261 -5.44 -4.17 -9.90
CA LEU A 261 -4.13 -3.62 -10.25
C LEU A 261 -4.24 -2.51 -11.29
N GLY A 262 -5.18 -2.64 -12.23
CA GLY A 262 -5.48 -1.59 -13.22
C GLY A 262 -5.98 -0.31 -12.55
N VAL A 263 -6.86 -0.41 -11.56
CA VAL A 263 -7.30 0.76 -10.78
C VAL A 263 -6.10 1.43 -10.12
N TYR A 264 -5.22 0.65 -9.49
CA TYR A 264 -4.03 1.18 -8.83
C TYR A 264 -3.07 1.89 -9.80
N LEU A 265 -2.87 1.35 -11.00
CA LEU A 265 -1.87 1.86 -11.96
C LEU A 265 -2.39 3.01 -12.83
N ILE A 266 -3.68 3.00 -13.17
CA ILE A 266 -4.24 3.96 -14.14
C ILE A 266 -4.78 5.22 -13.43
N HIS A 267 -5.16 5.12 -12.13
CA HIS A 267 -5.83 6.24 -11.47
C HIS A 267 -5.05 7.57 -11.50
N PRO A 268 -3.69 7.63 -11.39
CA PRO A 268 -3.01 8.92 -11.31
C PRO A 268 -3.26 9.78 -12.56
N ILE A 269 -3.20 9.17 -13.75
CA ILE A 269 -3.43 9.91 -14.99
C ILE A 269 -4.91 10.32 -15.16
N ILE A 270 -5.85 9.45 -14.77
CA ILE A 270 -7.28 9.82 -14.81
C ILE A 270 -7.56 10.96 -13.82
N CYS A 271 -7.04 10.84 -12.59
CA CYS A 271 -7.17 11.88 -11.57
C CYS A 271 -6.61 13.21 -12.08
N PHE A 272 -5.43 13.19 -12.69
CA PHE A 272 -4.83 14.39 -13.27
C PHE A 272 -5.75 15.03 -14.31
N ILE A 273 -6.26 14.27 -15.28
CA ILE A 273 -7.15 14.79 -16.34
C ILE A 273 -8.42 15.39 -15.73
N LEU A 274 -9.06 14.69 -14.78
CA LEU A 274 -10.28 15.17 -14.15
C LEU A 274 -10.03 16.43 -13.28
N LEU A 275 -8.90 16.51 -12.58
CA LEU A 275 -8.53 17.70 -11.81
C LEU A 275 -8.26 18.90 -12.72
N GLN A 276 -7.61 18.71 -13.89
CA GLN A 276 -7.44 19.79 -14.85
C GLN A 276 -8.81 20.33 -15.34
N GLY A 277 -9.79 19.45 -15.55
CA GLY A 277 -11.15 19.87 -15.85
C GLY A 277 -11.78 20.71 -14.73
N ILE A 278 -11.60 20.31 -13.47
CA ILE A 278 -12.12 21.06 -12.30
C ILE A 278 -11.49 22.44 -12.22
N ILE A 279 -10.17 22.53 -12.40
CA ILE A 279 -9.44 23.79 -12.40
C ILE A 279 -9.93 24.69 -13.55
N PHE A 280 -10.09 24.13 -14.74
CA PHE A 280 -10.56 24.86 -15.91
C PHE A 280 -11.95 25.48 -15.71
N PHE A 281 -12.88 24.73 -15.08
CA PHE A 281 -14.22 25.20 -14.75
C PHE A 281 -14.32 25.98 -13.43
N GLN A 282 -13.19 26.21 -12.74
CA GLN A 282 -13.10 26.91 -11.44
C GLN A 282 -14.03 26.31 -10.37
N LEU A 283 -14.20 24.99 -10.36
CA LEU A 283 -15.05 24.30 -9.41
C LEU A 283 -14.31 24.00 -8.11
N SER A 284 -14.99 24.10 -6.97
CA SER A 284 -14.43 23.72 -5.67
C SER A 284 -14.61 22.22 -5.43
N LEU A 285 -13.58 21.56 -4.88
CA LEU A 285 -13.64 20.16 -4.49
C LEU A 285 -14.42 19.98 -3.20
N THR A 286 -15.74 19.78 -3.31
CA THR A 286 -16.60 19.42 -2.18
C THR A 286 -16.58 17.90 -1.94
N LEU A 287 -17.00 17.43 -0.75
CA LEU A 287 -17.03 16.01 -0.43
C LEU A 287 -17.91 15.17 -1.41
N PRO A 288 -19.13 15.58 -1.80
CA PRO A 288 -19.90 14.87 -2.83
C PRO A 288 -19.15 14.77 -4.16
N MET A 289 -18.42 15.82 -4.53
CA MET A 289 -17.62 15.83 -5.75
C MET A 289 -16.45 14.85 -5.66
N VAL A 290 -15.75 14.78 -4.52
CA VAL A 290 -14.69 13.80 -4.25
C VAL A 290 -15.22 12.38 -4.41
N PHE A 291 -16.40 12.06 -3.86
CA PHE A 291 -17.05 10.76 -4.06
C PHE A 291 -17.36 10.47 -5.53
N SER A 292 -17.96 11.42 -6.22
CA SER A 292 -18.33 11.28 -7.65
C SER A 292 -17.09 11.04 -8.51
N LEU A 293 -16.04 11.84 -8.32
CA LEU A 293 -14.77 11.68 -9.03
C LEU A 293 -14.11 10.33 -8.74
N THR A 294 -14.16 9.88 -7.50
CA THR A 294 -13.65 8.55 -7.11
C THR A 294 -14.37 7.45 -7.88
N VAL A 295 -15.70 7.47 -7.92
CA VAL A 295 -16.50 6.47 -8.63
C VAL A 295 -16.22 6.51 -10.13
N ILE A 296 -16.16 7.71 -10.73
CA ILE A 296 -15.83 7.90 -12.15
C ILE A 296 -14.44 7.34 -12.44
N THR A 297 -13.44 7.70 -11.65
CA THR A 297 -12.05 7.22 -11.83
C THR A 297 -11.95 5.71 -11.74
N ILE A 298 -12.58 5.09 -10.74
CA ILE A 298 -12.58 3.62 -10.59
C ILE A 298 -13.25 2.97 -11.79
N SER A 299 -14.41 3.48 -12.22
CA SER A 299 -15.15 2.93 -13.35
C SER A 299 -14.34 3.02 -14.66
N LEU A 300 -13.74 4.17 -14.93
CA LEU A 300 -12.89 4.36 -16.10
C LEU A 300 -11.64 3.47 -16.05
N ALA A 301 -10.98 3.38 -14.88
CA ALA A 301 -9.81 2.53 -14.72
C ALA A 301 -10.14 1.05 -14.93
N LEU A 302 -11.29 0.56 -14.44
CA LEU A 302 -11.74 -0.82 -14.65
C LEU A 302 -12.08 -1.08 -16.13
N LEU A 303 -12.73 -0.12 -16.81
CA LEU A 303 -13.02 -0.21 -18.24
C LEU A 303 -11.72 -0.26 -19.06
N LEU A 304 -10.78 0.63 -18.81
CA LEU A 304 -9.49 0.63 -19.48
C LEU A 304 -8.71 -0.66 -19.21
N ALA A 305 -8.67 -1.13 -17.95
CA ALA A 305 -8.02 -2.39 -17.58
C ALA A 305 -8.64 -3.62 -18.25
N SER A 306 -9.89 -3.56 -18.71
CA SER A 306 -10.54 -4.65 -19.44
C SER A 306 -10.13 -4.74 -20.92
N ILE A 307 -9.54 -3.68 -21.48
CA ILE A 307 -9.05 -3.66 -22.85
C ILE A 307 -7.80 -4.54 -22.94
N LYS A 308 -7.81 -5.55 -23.79
CA LYS A 308 -6.76 -6.60 -23.90
C LYS A 308 -5.34 -6.05 -23.98
N LEU A 309 -5.11 -4.98 -24.76
CA LEU A 309 -3.81 -4.35 -24.90
C LEU A 309 -3.36 -3.71 -23.58
N ILE A 310 -4.23 -2.92 -22.94
CA ILE A 310 -3.94 -2.24 -21.66
C ILE A 310 -3.75 -3.28 -20.56
N HIS A 311 -4.60 -4.32 -20.54
CA HIS A 311 -4.51 -5.43 -19.59
C HIS A 311 -3.13 -6.10 -19.63
N TRP A 312 -2.56 -6.28 -20.82
CA TRP A 312 -1.22 -6.85 -20.95
C TRP A 312 -0.15 -5.97 -20.29
N PHE A 313 -0.22 -4.65 -20.41
CA PHE A 313 0.72 -3.73 -19.73
C PHE A 313 0.52 -3.70 -18.20
N ILE A 314 -0.69 -3.98 -17.72
CA ILE A 314 -1.00 -4.06 -16.28
C ILE A 314 -0.55 -5.41 -15.69
N SER A 315 -0.65 -6.48 -16.43
CA SER A 315 -0.35 -7.84 -15.99
C SER A 315 0.38 -8.61 -17.09
N PRO A 316 1.64 -8.24 -17.40
CA PRO A 316 2.41 -8.90 -18.45
C PRO A 316 2.64 -10.38 -18.10
N THR A 317 2.46 -11.25 -19.09
CA THR A 317 2.74 -12.67 -18.96
C THR A 317 3.86 -13.07 -19.92
N PHE A 318 4.89 -13.72 -19.40
CA PHE A 318 6.05 -14.17 -20.17
C PHE A 318 6.09 -15.69 -20.18
N ASN A 319 5.94 -16.28 -21.35
CA ASN A 319 6.12 -17.73 -21.56
C ASN A 319 7.62 -18.01 -21.85
N ILE A 320 8.51 -17.75 -20.90
CA ILE A 320 9.93 -18.07 -21.04
C ILE A 320 10.09 -19.55 -20.66
N ARG A 321 10.36 -20.38 -21.69
CA ARG A 321 10.67 -21.82 -21.55
C ARG A 321 12.03 -22.04 -20.88
#